data_678e50493efc1ec5f27fdcea6f677a4e
#
_entry.id   678e50493efc1ec5f27fdcea6f677a4e
#
_cell.length_a   1.000
_cell.length_b   1.000
_cell.length_c   1.000
_cell.angle_alpha   90.00
_cell.angle_beta   90.00
_cell.angle_gamma   90.00
#
_symmetry.space_group_name_H-M   'P 1'
#
loop_
_entity.id
_entity.type
_entity.pdbx_description
1 polymer ?
#
loop_
_entity_poly.entity_id
_entity_poly.type
_entity_poly.pdbx_seq_one_letter_code
_entity_poly.pdbx_strand_id
1 'polypeptide(L)'
;MAFAVPCVRYMSSLPKNQKNKGPRAVVVSPTRELAMQSYEQIVKLAKASGLECVCVYGGVPKDEQIRALKTADIVVATPGRLNDLINQGCADLSKARYVVLDEADRMLDKGFEEEIRKIINTTPSLGKRQTLMFTATWPESVRELAATFMTSPVKIAIGDNPTGDLRANSRIVQKVEVVEPRDKEYRLMQLLKQYQSGSQKDDRILVFCLYKKEATREQRTRSLEAFKSGNTPVLVATDVAARGLDIPAVKLVINCTFPLTVEDYVHRIGRTGRAGKDGLAITLFTEHDKAQSGALINVLKAANQPVPDELLKFGTTVKKKAHDAYGAFFKNVDTTKKATKITFD
;
A
#
# COMPACT_ATOMS: atom_id res chain seq x y z
N MET A 1 3.78 -12.80 -5.91
CA MET A 1 3.92 -14.26 -6.20
C MET A 1 3.54 -15.15 -5.02
N ALA A 2 3.82 -14.77 -3.76
CA ALA A 2 3.57 -15.61 -2.58
C ALA A 2 2.11 -16.09 -2.42
N PHE A 3 1.13 -15.28 -2.77
CA PHE A 3 -0.29 -15.70 -2.79
C PHE A 3 -0.74 -16.23 -4.17
N ALA A 4 -0.09 -15.81 -5.26
CA ALA A 4 -0.50 -16.18 -6.60
C ALA A 4 -0.26 -17.67 -6.90
N VAL A 5 0.91 -18.19 -6.55
CA VAL A 5 1.25 -19.61 -6.76
C VAL A 5 0.29 -20.54 -6.01
N PRO A 6 0.08 -20.41 -4.68
CA PRO A 6 -0.86 -21.27 -3.97
C PRO A 6 -2.31 -21.07 -4.42
N CYS A 7 -2.71 -19.84 -4.81
CA CYS A 7 -4.03 -19.57 -5.37
C CYS A 7 -4.26 -20.40 -6.65
N VAL A 8 -3.38 -20.28 -7.63
CA VAL A 8 -3.51 -20.98 -8.91
C VAL A 8 -3.47 -22.51 -8.69
N ARG A 9 -2.56 -22.99 -7.84
CA ARG A 9 -2.49 -24.42 -7.49
C ARG A 9 -3.81 -24.91 -6.88
N TYR A 10 -4.37 -24.18 -5.91
CA TYR A 10 -5.64 -24.54 -5.30
C TYR A 10 -6.78 -24.50 -6.31
N MET A 11 -6.88 -23.46 -7.14
CA MET A 11 -7.90 -23.38 -8.18
C MET A 11 -7.81 -24.51 -9.20
N SER A 12 -6.60 -24.92 -9.57
CA SER A 12 -6.36 -26.01 -10.53
C SER A 12 -6.74 -27.39 -9.97
N SER A 13 -6.74 -27.56 -8.66
CA SER A 13 -7.20 -28.82 -8.01
C SER A 13 -8.71 -28.95 -7.91
N LEU A 14 -9.46 -27.87 -8.17
CA LEU A 14 -10.91 -27.87 -8.13
C LEU A 14 -11.49 -28.27 -9.49
N PRO A 15 -12.70 -28.86 -9.54
CA PRO A 15 -13.41 -29.09 -10.80
C PRO A 15 -13.52 -27.78 -11.61
N LYS A 16 -13.46 -27.90 -12.93
CA LYS A 16 -13.61 -26.70 -13.82
C LYS A 16 -14.86 -25.93 -13.47
N ASN A 17 -14.73 -24.61 -13.41
CA ASN A 17 -15.87 -23.74 -13.15
C ASN A 17 -16.88 -23.86 -14.29
N GLN A 18 -18.14 -24.00 -13.95
CA GLN A 18 -19.19 -23.94 -14.96
C GLN A 18 -19.43 -22.48 -15.31
N LYS A 19 -19.65 -22.16 -16.58
CA LYS A 19 -19.96 -20.80 -17.05
C LYS A 19 -21.02 -20.14 -16.15
N ASN A 20 -20.84 -18.85 -15.87
CA ASN A 20 -21.76 -18.01 -15.10
C ASN A 20 -21.89 -18.34 -13.60
N LYS A 21 -20.90 -18.94 -12.96
CA LYS A 21 -20.97 -19.27 -11.52
C LYS A 21 -20.17 -18.33 -10.60
N GLY A 22 -19.57 -17.27 -11.13
CA GLY A 22 -18.79 -16.29 -10.40
C GLY A 22 -17.39 -16.78 -9.98
N PRO A 23 -16.52 -15.87 -9.53
CA PRO A 23 -15.14 -16.17 -9.15
C PRO A 23 -15.07 -17.04 -7.89
N ARG A 24 -14.08 -17.93 -7.89
CA ARG A 24 -13.77 -18.85 -6.78
C ARG A 24 -12.62 -18.33 -5.89
N ALA A 25 -11.90 -17.34 -6.38
CA ALA A 25 -10.88 -16.63 -5.63
C ALA A 25 -11.01 -15.11 -5.81
N VAL A 26 -10.75 -14.37 -4.74
CA VAL A 26 -10.71 -12.90 -4.74
C VAL A 26 -9.43 -12.40 -4.09
N VAL A 27 -8.78 -11.47 -4.76
CA VAL A 27 -7.60 -10.74 -4.26
C VAL A 27 -7.95 -9.26 -4.19
N VAL A 28 -7.89 -8.69 -2.99
CA VAL A 28 -8.22 -7.28 -2.77
C VAL A 28 -6.94 -6.51 -2.51
N SER A 29 -6.76 -5.42 -3.24
CA SER A 29 -5.59 -4.53 -3.16
C SER A 29 -6.01 -3.07 -2.99
N PRO A 30 -5.30 -2.24 -2.21
CA PRO A 30 -5.72 -0.87 -1.87
C PRO A 30 -5.68 0.12 -3.02
N THR A 31 -4.95 -0.18 -4.09
CA THR A 31 -4.78 0.70 -5.24
C THR A 31 -4.97 -0.04 -6.56
N ARG A 32 -5.39 0.70 -7.58
CA ARG A 32 -5.55 0.16 -8.93
C ARG A 32 -4.24 -0.38 -9.48
N GLU A 33 -3.16 0.36 -9.29
CA GLU A 33 -1.83 0.03 -9.78
C GLU A 33 -1.34 -1.30 -9.18
N LEU A 34 -1.54 -1.51 -7.88
CA LEU A 34 -1.20 -2.77 -7.22
C LEU A 34 -2.11 -3.92 -7.66
N ALA A 35 -3.42 -3.65 -7.81
CA ALA A 35 -4.35 -4.65 -8.34
C ALA A 35 -3.96 -5.11 -9.75
N MET A 36 -3.63 -4.17 -10.63
CA MET A 36 -3.16 -4.47 -12.00
C MET A 36 -1.86 -5.29 -11.98
N GLN A 37 -0.89 -4.92 -11.15
CA GLN A 37 0.37 -5.65 -11.02
C GLN A 37 0.15 -7.08 -10.50
N SER A 38 -0.69 -7.25 -9.49
CA SER A 38 -1.05 -8.57 -8.96
C SER A 38 -1.77 -9.41 -10.02
N TYR A 39 -2.68 -8.79 -10.76
CA TYR A 39 -3.39 -9.41 -11.89
C TYR A 39 -2.42 -9.91 -12.97
N GLU A 40 -1.48 -9.08 -13.42
CA GLU A 40 -0.48 -9.46 -14.42
C GLU A 40 0.35 -10.70 -14.00
N GLN A 41 0.70 -10.79 -12.73
CA GLN A 41 1.44 -11.95 -12.21
C GLN A 41 0.57 -13.21 -12.11
N ILE A 42 -0.69 -13.06 -11.67
CA ILE A 42 -1.64 -14.17 -11.57
C ILE A 42 -1.97 -14.72 -12.96
N VAL A 43 -2.23 -13.86 -13.94
CA VAL A 43 -2.57 -14.24 -15.32
C VAL A 43 -1.48 -15.09 -15.95
N LYS A 44 -0.20 -14.74 -15.73
CA LYS A 44 0.94 -15.54 -16.25
C LYS A 44 0.90 -17.00 -15.77
N LEU A 45 0.51 -17.21 -14.50
CA LEU A 45 0.39 -18.54 -13.90
C LEU A 45 -0.93 -19.22 -14.28
N ALA A 46 -2.03 -18.49 -14.22
CA ALA A 46 -3.38 -18.99 -14.43
C ALA A 46 -3.61 -19.47 -15.88
N LYS A 47 -3.02 -18.77 -16.85
CA LYS A 47 -3.13 -19.12 -18.28
C LYS A 47 -2.63 -20.55 -18.57
N ALA A 48 -1.54 -20.97 -17.96
CA ALA A 48 -1.01 -22.31 -18.10
C ALA A 48 -1.95 -23.39 -17.53
N SER A 49 -2.83 -23.01 -16.59
CA SER A 49 -3.81 -23.89 -15.93
C SER A 49 -5.22 -23.79 -16.53
N GLY A 50 -5.40 -22.97 -17.57
CA GLY A 50 -6.71 -22.76 -18.20
C GLY A 50 -7.71 -22.02 -17.30
N LEU A 51 -7.22 -21.21 -16.33
CA LEU A 51 -8.04 -20.38 -15.44
C LEU A 51 -8.20 -18.97 -16.01
N GLU A 52 -9.41 -18.45 -15.90
CA GLU A 52 -9.74 -17.07 -16.32
C GLU A 52 -9.63 -16.10 -15.15
N CYS A 53 -9.01 -14.94 -15.40
CA CYS A 53 -8.80 -13.91 -14.42
C CYS A 53 -9.36 -12.57 -14.89
N VAL A 54 -9.85 -11.76 -13.97
CA VAL A 54 -10.30 -10.39 -14.25
C VAL A 54 -9.72 -9.42 -13.23
N CYS A 55 -9.41 -8.21 -13.69
CA CYS A 55 -9.01 -7.09 -12.82
C CYS A 55 -10.14 -6.06 -12.75
N VAL A 56 -10.59 -5.74 -11.53
CA VAL A 56 -11.75 -4.88 -11.26
C VAL A 56 -11.33 -3.66 -10.45
N TYR A 57 -11.40 -2.47 -11.06
CA TYR A 57 -10.99 -1.21 -10.43
C TYR A 57 -11.75 0.01 -10.96
N GLY A 58 -11.77 1.07 -10.17
CA GLY A 58 -12.46 2.30 -10.51
C GLY A 58 -11.78 3.17 -11.57
N GLY A 59 -12.52 4.13 -12.13
CA GLY A 59 -12.00 5.10 -13.09
C GLY A 59 -11.94 4.61 -14.54
N VAL A 60 -12.58 3.49 -14.87
CA VAL A 60 -12.78 2.94 -16.23
C VAL A 60 -14.22 2.49 -16.39
N PRO A 61 -14.73 2.35 -17.63
CA PRO A 61 -16.06 1.79 -17.89
C PRO A 61 -16.24 0.42 -17.22
N LYS A 62 -17.48 0.13 -16.78
CA LYS A 62 -17.79 -1.10 -16.04
C LYS A 62 -18.07 -2.30 -16.95
N ASP A 63 -18.55 -2.05 -18.15
CA ASP A 63 -19.18 -3.09 -18.99
C ASP A 63 -18.24 -4.24 -19.35
N GLU A 64 -16.98 -3.94 -19.61
CA GLU A 64 -15.97 -4.96 -19.89
C GLU A 64 -15.65 -5.78 -18.62
N GLN A 65 -15.55 -5.12 -17.46
CA GLN A 65 -15.31 -5.80 -16.20
C GLN A 65 -16.49 -6.70 -15.82
N ILE A 66 -17.73 -6.24 -16.01
CA ILE A 66 -18.94 -7.03 -15.76
C ILE A 66 -19.00 -8.26 -16.68
N ARG A 67 -18.66 -8.10 -17.96
CA ARG A 67 -18.63 -9.23 -18.89
C ARG A 67 -17.59 -10.27 -18.49
N ALA A 68 -16.38 -9.82 -18.15
CA ALA A 68 -15.28 -10.70 -17.75
C ALA A 68 -15.53 -11.41 -16.40
N LEU A 69 -16.22 -10.76 -15.46
CA LEU A 69 -16.59 -11.38 -14.18
C LEU A 69 -17.46 -12.63 -14.30
N LYS A 70 -18.27 -12.71 -15.36
CA LYS A 70 -19.20 -13.87 -15.56
C LYS A 70 -18.46 -15.19 -15.75
N THR A 71 -17.26 -15.15 -16.32
CA THR A 71 -16.47 -16.35 -16.64
C THR A 71 -15.23 -16.49 -15.77
N ALA A 72 -14.85 -15.43 -15.02
CA ALA A 72 -13.63 -15.41 -14.25
C ALA A 72 -13.63 -16.44 -13.10
N ASP A 73 -12.52 -17.15 -12.96
CA ASP A 73 -12.22 -18.00 -11.81
C ASP A 73 -11.60 -17.19 -10.67
N ILE A 74 -10.81 -16.18 -11.01
CA ILE A 74 -10.07 -15.33 -10.08
C ILE A 74 -10.37 -13.87 -10.38
N VAL A 75 -10.80 -13.12 -9.36
CA VAL A 75 -10.93 -11.67 -9.43
C VAL A 75 -9.86 -10.98 -8.61
N VAL A 76 -9.17 -10.02 -9.20
CA VAL A 76 -8.27 -9.10 -8.51
C VAL A 76 -8.92 -7.73 -8.52
N ALA A 77 -9.08 -7.08 -7.37
CA ALA A 77 -9.92 -5.91 -7.29
C ALA A 77 -9.44 -4.84 -6.31
N THR A 78 -9.89 -3.60 -6.56
CA THR A 78 -9.90 -2.55 -5.53
C THR A 78 -11.25 -2.56 -4.80
N PRO A 79 -11.28 -2.26 -3.47
CA PRO A 79 -12.47 -2.40 -2.64
C PRO A 79 -13.70 -1.67 -3.20
N GLY A 80 -13.59 -0.38 -3.51
CA GLY A 80 -14.73 0.44 -3.91
C GLY A 80 -15.43 -0.04 -5.19
N ARG A 81 -14.68 -0.39 -6.25
CA ARG A 81 -15.30 -0.89 -7.50
C ARG A 81 -15.90 -2.28 -7.33
N LEU A 82 -15.27 -3.15 -6.55
CA LEU A 82 -15.80 -4.49 -6.31
C LEU A 82 -17.12 -4.41 -5.55
N ASN A 83 -17.21 -3.59 -4.50
CA ASN A 83 -18.46 -3.35 -3.78
C ASN A 83 -19.55 -2.75 -4.67
N ASP A 84 -19.20 -1.80 -5.54
CA ASP A 84 -20.13 -1.23 -6.51
C ASP A 84 -20.75 -2.33 -7.40
N LEU A 85 -19.93 -3.27 -7.90
CA LEU A 85 -20.42 -4.38 -8.71
C LEU A 85 -21.19 -5.44 -7.90
N ILE A 86 -20.84 -5.69 -6.66
CA ILE A 86 -21.58 -6.55 -5.73
C ILE A 86 -22.99 -5.95 -5.48
N ASN A 87 -23.04 -4.67 -5.14
CA ASN A 87 -24.30 -3.98 -4.86
C ASN A 87 -25.24 -3.92 -6.08
N GLN A 88 -24.68 -3.92 -7.29
CA GLN A 88 -25.43 -4.00 -8.54
C GLN A 88 -25.84 -5.44 -8.95
N GLY A 89 -25.48 -6.44 -8.15
CA GLY A 89 -25.71 -7.86 -8.50
C GLY A 89 -24.86 -8.37 -9.67
N CYS A 90 -23.84 -7.61 -10.08
CA CYS A 90 -22.96 -7.96 -11.20
C CYS A 90 -21.76 -8.83 -10.79
N ALA A 91 -21.45 -8.91 -9.49
CA ALA A 91 -20.39 -9.75 -8.93
C ALA A 91 -20.95 -10.64 -7.81
N ASP A 92 -20.89 -11.95 -7.99
CA ASP A 92 -21.28 -12.95 -6.99
C ASP A 92 -20.03 -13.63 -6.43
N LEU A 93 -19.70 -13.37 -5.17
CA LEU A 93 -18.55 -13.95 -4.47
C LEU A 93 -18.92 -15.13 -3.58
N SER A 94 -20.15 -15.62 -3.63
CA SER A 94 -20.63 -16.73 -2.76
C SER A 94 -19.82 -18.03 -2.90
N LYS A 95 -19.03 -18.17 -3.96
CA LYS A 95 -18.12 -19.30 -4.23
C LYS A 95 -16.64 -18.99 -4.03
N ALA A 96 -16.30 -17.77 -3.63
CA ALA A 96 -14.92 -17.36 -3.43
C ALA A 96 -14.33 -17.97 -2.14
N ARG A 97 -13.86 -19.20 -2.23
CA ARG A 97 -13.25 -19.95 -1.11
C ARG A 97 -11.79 -19.58 -0.86
N TYR A 98 -11.18 -18.77 -1.69
CA TYR A 98 -9.82 -18.28 -1.53
C TYR A 98 -9.82 -16.76 -1.55
N VAL A 99 -9.49 -16.14 -0.42
CA VAL A 99 -9.54 -14.69 -0.23
C VAL A 99 -8.17 -14.19 0.16
N VAL A 100 -7.69 -13.17 -0.52
CA VAL A 100 -6.41 -12.50 -0.23
C VAL A 100 -6.66 -11.02 0.04
N LEU A 101 -6.14 -10.53 1.15
CA LEU A 101 -6.02 -9.10 1.45
C LEU A 101 -4.55 -8.71 1.31
N ASP A 102 -4.23 -7.94 0.29
CA ASP A 102 -2.86 -7.49 -0.01
C ASP A 102 -2.66 -6.04 0.43
N GLU A 103 -1.56 -5.75 1.13
CA GLU A 103 -1.32 -4.48 1.82
C GLU A 103 -2.50 -4.10 2.77
N ALA A 104 -2.83 -5.01 3.69
CA ALA A 104 -3.99 -4.85 4.58
C ALA A 104 -3.89 -3.61 5.49
N ASP A 105 -2.71 -3.31 6.04
CA ASP A 105 -2.42 -2.08 6.77
C ASP A 105 -2.77 -0.84 5.95
N ARG A 106 -2.46 -0.88 4.68
CA ARG A 106 -2.74 0.20 3.73
C ARG A 106 -4.22 0.39 3.44
N MET A 107 -4.97 -0.70 3.40
CA MET A 107 -6.42 -0.60 3.22
C MET A 107 -7.07 0.06 4.43
N LEU A 108 -6.60 -0.23 5.63
CA LEU A 108 -7.07 0.41 6.86
C LEU A 108 -6.72 1.90 6.91
N ASP A 109 -5.47 2.27 6.59
CA ASP A 109 -5.03 3.68 6.51
C ASP A 109 -5.88 4.52 5.54
N LYS A 110 -6.43 3.89 4.51
CA LYS A 110 -7.33 4.54 3.54
C LYS A 110 -8.79 4.53 3.96
N GLY A 111 -9.11 3.97 5.11
CA GLY A 111 -10.47 3.85 5.61
C GLY A 111 -11.32 2.84 4.86
N PHE A 112 -10.71 1.83 4.22
CA PHE A 112 -11.44 0.78 3.48
C PHE A 112 -11.92 -0.37 4.37
N GLU A 113 -11.91 -0.22 5.69
CA GLU A 113 -12.33 -1.29 6.59
C GLU A 113 -13.76 -1.77 6.31
N GLU A 114 -14.69 -0.83 6.20
CA GLU A 114 -16.09 -1.13 5.91
C GLU A 114 -16.28 -1.79 4.55
N GLU A 115 -15.54 -1.34 3.54
CA GLU A 115 -15.58 -1.92 2.20
C GLU A 115 -15.04 -3.36 2.22
N ILE A 116 -13.98 -3.62 2.97
CA ILE A 116 -13.43 -4.98 3.13
C ILE A 116 -14.43 -5.87 3.84
N ARG A 117 -15.06 -5.40 4.92
CA ARG A 117 -16.09 -6.14 5.64
C ARG A 117 -17.26 -6.52 4.73
N LYS A 118 -17.74 -5.59 3.90
CA LYS A 118 -18.80 -5.85 2.92
C LYS A 118 -18.39 -6.94 1.93
N ILE A 119 -17.20 -6.85 1.34
CA ILE A 119 -16.69 -7.86 0.39
C ILE A 119 -16.61 -9.23 1.06
N ILE A 120 -15.98 -9.31 2.22
CA ILE A 120 -15.77 -10.58 2.91
C ILE A 120 -17.09 -11.23 3.33
N ASN A 121 -18.09 -10.45 3.73
CA ASN A 121 -19.41 -10.95 4.10
C ASN A 121 -20.19 -11.57 2.91
N THR A 122 -19.81 -11.26 1.66
CA THR A 122 -20.39 -11.92 0.47
C THR A 122 -19.67 -13.20 0.07
N THR A 123 -18.55 -13.53 0.72
CA THR A 123 -17.81 -14.78 0.50
C THR A 123 -18.30 -15.88 1.46
N PRO A 124 -17.95 -17.17 1.23
CA PRO A 124 -18.28 -18.23 2.15
C PRO A 124 -17.82 -17.94 3.60
N SER A 125 -18.56 -18.47 4.58
CA SER A 125 -18.27 -18.30 6.00
C SER A 125 -16.86 -18.78 6.40
N LEU A 126 -16.38 -18.31 7.55
CA LEU A 126 -15.18 -18.82 8.21
C LEU A 126 -15.22 -20.36 8.28
N GLY A 127 -14.10 -21.00 8.03
CA GLY A 127 -14.02 -22.48 7.95
C GLY A 127 -14.35 -23.06 6.57
N LYS A 128 -15.07 -22.35 5.71
CA LYS A 128 -15.35 -22.76 4.32
C LYS A 128 -14.51 -22.03 3.28
N ARG A 129 -13.70 -21.07 3.71
CA ARG A 129 -12.74 -20.31 2.87
C ARG A 129 -11.35 -20.30 3.49
N GLN A 130 -10.35 -20.24 2.65
CA GLN A 130 -8.96 -19.90 3.01
C GLN A 130 -8.80 -18.39 2.89
N THR A 131 -8.42 -17.73 3.98
CA THR A 131 -8.12 -16.28 3.98
C THR A 131 -6.62 -16.08 4.20
N LEU A 132 -5.98 -15.28 3.36
CA LEU A 132 -4.60 -14.86 3.50
C LEU A 132 -4.55 -13.34 3.63
N MET A 133 -3.72 -12.85 4.53
CA MET A 133 -3.49 -11.43 4.72
C MET A 133 -1.99 -11.14 4.56
N PHE A 134 -1.66 -10.21 3.69
CA PHE A 134 -0.31 -9.70 3.48
C PHE A 134 -0.26 -8.26 3.97
N THR A 135 0.72 -7.97 4.80
CA THR A 135 0.87 -6.65 5.41
C THR A 135 2.34 -6.40 5.74
N ALA A 136 2.79 -5.16 5.64
CA ALA A 136 4.14 -4.77 6.01
C ALA A 136 4.25 -4.43 7.50
N THR A 137 3.17 -3.96 8.12
CA THR A 137 3.11 -3.56 9.52
C THR A 137 2.04 -4.36 10.26
N TRP A 138 2.17 -4.46 11.60
CA TRP A 138 1.26 -5.28 12.42
C TRP A 138 0.70 -4.49 13.62
N PRO A 139 0.08 -3.30 13.39
CA PRO A 139 -0.57 -2.53 14.44
C PRO A 139 -1.83 -3.23 14.94
N GLU A 140 -2.41 -2.71 16.05
CA GLU A 140 -3.63 -3.24 16.69
C GLU A 140 -4.78 -3.39 15.68
N SER A 141 -5.03 -2.36 14.89
CA SER A 141 -6.10 -2.35 13.88
C SER A 141 -5.98 -3.48 12.84
N VAL A 142 -4.76 -3.81 12.41
CA VAL A 142 -4.52 -4.96 11.52
C VAL A 142 -4.75 -6.28 12.23
N ARG A 143 -4.39 -6.38 13.53
CA ARG A 143 -4.66 -7.57 14.36
C ARG A 143 -6.15 -7.80 14.54
N GLU A 144 -6.91 -6.75 14.84
CA GLU A 144 -8.36 -6.81 14.98
C GLU A 144 -9.02 -7.22 13.66
N LEU A 145 -8.58 -6.67 12.54
CA LEU A 145 -9.04 -7.05 11.20
C LEU A 145 -8.77 -8.55 10.94
N ALA A 146 -7.55 -9.02 11.24
CA ALA A 146 -7.19 -10.42 11.09
C ALA A 146 -8.06 -11.33 11.97
N ALA A 147 -8.28 -10.97 13.24
CA ALA A 147 -9.12 -11.72 14.16
C ALA A 147 -10.57 -11.82 13.69
N THR A 148 -11.08 -10.79 13.01
CA THR A 148 -12.44 -10.78 12.47
C THR A 148 -12.62 -11.70 11.26
N PHE A 149 -11.61 -11.83 10.41
CA PHE A 149 -11.75 -12.49 9.10
C PHE A 149 -11.00 -13.80 8.97
N MET A 150 -10.25 -14.20 9.98
CA MET A 150 -9.46 -15.44 9.99
C MET A 150 -9.71 -16.23 11.28
N THR A 151 -9.72 -17.54 11.17
CA THR A 151 -9.83 -18.45 12.33
C THR A 151 -8.45 -19.02 12.64
N SER A 152 -7.94 -18.77 13.85
CA SER A 152 -6.62 -19.25 14.31
C SER A 152 -5.51 -19.06 13.25
N PRO A 153 -5.26 -17.81 12.78
CA PRO A 153 -4.30 -17.58 11.72
C PRO A 153 -2.89 -17.90 12.16
N VAL A 154 -2.10 -18.50 11.27
CA VAL A 154 -0.66 -18.67 11.44
C VAL A 154 0.03 -17.40 10.95
N LYS A 155 0.76 -16.73 11.84
CA LYS A 155 1.59 -15.56 11.48
C LYS A 155 2.94 -16.02 10.98
N ILE A 156 3.30 -15.65 9.76
CA ILE A 156 4.61 -15.89 9.17
C ILE A 156 5.31 -14.55 9.02
N ALA A 157 6.37 -14.34 9.79
CA ALA A 157 7.23 -13.16 9.68
C ALA A 157 8.39 -13.48 8.73
N ILE A 158 8.61 -12.61 7.74
CA ILE A 158 9.72 -12.72 6.78
C ILE A 158 10.71 -11.59 7.04
N GLY A 159 11.98 -11.94 7.25
CA GLY A 159 13.06 -11.00 7.60
C GLY A 159 13.37 -10.97 9.10
N ASP A 160 14.19 -10.02 9.52
CA ASP A 160 14.76 -9.94 10.87
C ASP A 160 13.85 -9.22 11.89
N ASN A 161 12.55 -9.13 11.63
CA ASN A 161 11.58 -8.43 12.47
C ASN A 161 10.43 -9.33 12.95
N PRO A 162 10.68 -10.26 13.89
CA PRO A 162 9.66 -11.18 14.37
C PRO A 162 8.54 -10.50 15.17
N THR A 163 8.80 -9.35 15.77
CA THR A 163 7.81 -8.58 16.56
C THR A 163 6.79 -7.86 15.67
N GLY A 164 7.17 -7.56 14.43
CA GLY A 164 6.33 -6.78 13.51
C GLY A 164 6.34 -5.28 13.82
N ASP A 165 7.31 -4.82 14.63
CA ASP A 165 7.54 -3.40 14.86
C ASP A 165 7.90 -2.69 13.56
N LEU A 166 7.57 -1.42 13.47
CA LEU A 166 7.89 -0.63 12.29
C LEU A 166 9.40 -0.45 12.17
N ARG A 167 10.02 -1.20 11.25
CA ARG A 167 11.45 -1.12 10.96
C ARG A 167 11.69 -0.91 9.49
N ALA A 168 12.66 -0.05 9.19
CA ALA A 168 13.19 0.08 7.86
C ALA A 168 14.15 -1.09 7.55
N ASN A 169 14.23 -1.48 6.27
CA ASN A 169 15.19 -2.48 5.82
C ASN A 169 16.63 -2.01 6.11
N SER A 170 17.43 -2.83 6.77
CA SER A 170 18.83 -2.53 7.16
C SER A 170 19.77 -2.22 5.98
N ARG A 171 19.41 -2.67 4.77
CA ARG A 171 20.15 -2.37 3.53
C ARG A 171 19.88 -0.97 2.97
N ILE A 172 19.00 -0.19 3.60
CA ILE A 172 18.70 1.16 3.16
C ILE A 172 19.45 2.14 4.05
N VAL A 173 20.41 2.84 3.46
CA VAL A 173 21.05 3.98 4.12
C VAL A 173 20.05 5.13 4.14
N GLN A 174 19.73 5.63 5.33
CA GLN A 174 18.77 6.69 5.54
C GLN A 174 19.50 7.98 5.94
N LYS A 175 19.31 9.04 5.16
CA LYS A 175 19.82 10.38 5.43
C LYS A 175 18.65 11.32 5.65
N VAL A 176 18.62 12.01 6.77
CA VAL A 176 17.63 13.05 7.06
C VAL A 176 18.35 14.39 7.09
N GLU A 177 17.87 15.31 6.28
CA GLU A 177 18.36 16.69 6.23
C GLU A 177 17.25 17.61 6.74
N VAL A 178 17.51 18.37 7.79
CA VAL A 178 16.58 19.41 8.26
C VAL A 178 16.84 20.66 7.45
N VAL A 179 15.81 21.11 6.73
CA VAL A 179 15.89 22.25 5.82
C VAL A 179 14.78 23.25 6.07
N GLU A 180 15.02 24.52 5.76
CA GLU A 180 13.98 25.52 5.77
C GLU A 180 12.94 25.23 4.65
N PRO A 181 11.64 25.44 4.90
CA PRO A 181 10.60 25.15 3.90
C PRO A 181 10.85 25.80 2.53
N ARG A 182 11.38 27.03 2.52
CA ARG A 182 11.70 27.80 1.31
C ARG A 182 12.89 27.24 0.50
N ASP A 183 13.80 26.52 1.18
CA ASP A 183 15.04 26.02 0.55
C ASP A 183 14.87 24.60 0.01
N LYS A 184 13.73 23.97 0.26
CA LYS A 184 13.46 22.58 -0.08
C LYS A 184 13.56 22.29 -1.57
N GLU A 185 13.02 23.15 -2.42
CA GLU A 185 13.05 22.98 -3.87
C GLU A 185 14.48 23.13 -4.41
N TYR A 186 15.21 24.13 -3.94
CA TYR A 186 16.61 24.31 -4.30
C TYR A 186 17.46 23.11 -3.89
N ARG A 187 17.26 22.61 -2.66
CA ARG A 187 17.97 21.41 -2.19
C ARG A 187 17.65 20.17 -3.01
N LEU A 188 16.39 19.97 -3.39
CA LEU A 188 15.99 18.89 -4.27
C LEU A 188 16.74 18.95 -5.61
N MET A 189 16.81 20.13 -6.23
CA MET A 189 17.53 20.30 -7.50
C MET A 189 19.03 20.01 -7.36
N GLN A 190 19.67 20.40 -6.25
CA GLN A 190 21.06 20.04 -5.97
C GLN A 190 21.25 18.52 -5.87
N LEU A 191 20.35 17.82 -5.11
CA LEU A 191 20.40 16.36 -4.98
C LEU A 191 20.23 15.67 -6.34
N LEU A 192 19.26 16.09 -7.14
CA LEU A 192 19.07 15.54 -8.48
C LEU A 192 20.31 15.73 -9.35
N LYS A 193 20.90 16.93 -9.36
CA LYS A 193 22.14 17.19 -10.09
C LYS A 193 23.30 16.33 -9.59
N GLN A 194 23.43 16.14 -8.29
CA GLN A 194 24.47 15.32 -7.67
C GLN A 194 24.36 13.84 -8.07
N TYR A 195 23.18 13.26 -7.97
CA TYR A 195 22.93 11.83 -8.17
C TYR A 195 22.56 11.45 -9.62
N GLN A 196 22.52 12.41 -10.53
CA GLN A 196 22.32 12.18 -11.96
C GLN A 196 23.54 12.65 -12.77
N SER A 197 24.74 12.60 -12.21
CA SER A 197 25.97 12.99 -12.87
C SER A 197 26.92 11.81 -13.07
N GLY A 198 27.78 11.90 -14.05
CA GLY A 198 28.82 10.91 -14.32
C GLY A 198 28.27 9.51 -14.61
N SER A 199 28.79 8.49 -13.92
CA SER A 199 28.35 7.10 -14.05
C SER A 199 26.95 6.81 -13.49
N GLN A 200 26.36 7.73 -12.70
CA GLN A 200 25.05 7.60 -12.06
C GLN A 200 23.91 8.25 -12.88
N LYS A 201 24.17 8.77 -14.04
CA LYS A 201 23.18 9.53 -14.85
C LYS A 201 21.91 8.74 -15.18
N ASP A 202 22.02 7.43 -15.27
CA ASP A 202 20.91 6.51 -15.60
C ASP A 202 20.33 5.81 -14.37
N ASP A 203 20.85 6.10 -13.16
CA ASP A 203 20.32 5.55 -11.92
C ASP A 203 18.89 6.05 -11.68
N ARG A 204 18.00 5.12 -11.35
CA ARG A 204 16.59 5.45 -11.11
C ARG A 204 16.39 6.11 -9.76
N ILE A 205 15.84 7.32 -9.80
CA ILE A 205 15.52 8.14 -8.63
C ILE A 205 14.00 8.29 -8.52
N LEU A 206 13.46 7.95 -7.36
CA LEU A 206 12.04 8.16 -7.04
C LEU A 206 11.90 9.30 -6.04
N VAL A 207 11.22 10.37 -6.43
CA VAL A 207 10.97 11.55 -5.59
C VAL A 207 9.53 11.52 -5.09
N PHE A 208 9.33 11.57 -3.79
CA PHE A 208 8.01 11.64 -3.18
C PHE A 208 7.62 13.06 -2.79
N CYS A 209 6.43 13.47 -3.25
CA CYS A 209 5.77 14.72 -2.89
C CYS A 209 4.35 14.45 -2.39
N LEU A 210 3.79 15.33 -1.52
CA LEU A 210 2.44 15.16 -0.95
C LEU A 210 1.32 15.48 -1.96
N TYR A 211 1.51 16.48 -2.79
CA TYR A 211 0.44 17.03 -3.62
C TYR A 211 0.56 16.62 -5.08
N LYS A 212 -0.59 16.27 -5.67
CA LYS A 212 -0.73 16.14 -7.11
C LYS A 212 -0.62 17.53 -7.73
N LYS A 213 0.34 17.76 -8.60
CA LYS A 213 0.14 18.70 -9.69
C LYS A 213 -0.83 18.04 -10.68
N GLU A 214 -1.70 18.79 -11.31
CA GLU A 214 -2.77 18.31 -12.20
C GLU A 214 -2.23 17.49 -13.38
N ALA A 215 -1.90 16.23 -13.15
CA ALA A 215 -1.56 15.30 -14.22
C ALA A 215 -2.76 14.42 -14.51
N THR A 216 -3.14 14.31 -15.78
CA THR A 216 -4.19 13.39 -16.21
C THR A 216 -3.79 11.95 -15.90
N ARG A 217 -4.76 11.05 -15.96
CA ARG A 217 -4.54 9.63 -15.74
C ARG A 217 -3.57 9.04 -16.75
N GLU A 218 -3.71 9.39 -18.02
CA GLU A 218 -2.86 8.94 -19.13
C GLU A 218 -1.42 9.42 -18.95
N GLN A 219 -1.23 10.67 -18.54
CA GLN A 219 0.10 11.22 -18.25
C GLN A 219 0.78 10.47 -17.11
N ARG A 220 0.05 10.14 -16.03
CA ARG A 220 0.61 9.35 -14.91
C ARG A 220 1.02 7.94 -15.34
N THR A 221 0.21 7.28 -16.15
CA THR A 221 0.52 5.95 -16.68
C THR A 221 1.75 5.99 -17.57
N ARG A 222 1.83 6.94 -18.53
CA ARG A 222 3.00 7.12 -19.41
C ARG A 222 4.27 7.40 -18.63
N SER A 223 4.23 8.30 -17.64
CA SER A 223 5.39 8.62 -16.80
C SER A 223 5.91 7.41 -16.04
N LEU A 224 4.98 6.59 -15.50
CA LEU A 224 5.34 5.37 -14.78
C LEU A 224 5.95 4.33 -15.72
N GLU A 225 5.40 4.14 -16.90
CA GLU A 225 5.92 3.20 -17.91
C GLU A 225 7.30 3.64 -18.41
N ALA A 226 7.49 4.93 -18.69
CA ALA A 226 8.79 5.48 -19.08
C ALA A 226 9.85 5.29 -17.99
N PHE A 227 9.46 5.42 -16.72
CA PHE A 227 10.36 5.17 -15.60
C PHE A 227 10.66 3.67 -15.42
N LYS A 228 9.68 2.81 -15.57
CA LYS A 228 9.84 1.34 -15.50
C LYS A 228 10.73 0.80 -16.62
N SER A 229 10.59 1.33 -17.83
CA SER A 229 11.41 0.95 -18.99
C SER A 229 12.84 1.51 -18.94
N GLY A 230 13.09 2.51 -18.08
CA GLY A 230 14.40 3.19 -17.99
C GLY A 230 14.57 4.38 -18.94
N ASN A 231 13.53 4.72 -19.72
CA ASN A 231 13.56 5.87 -20.62
C ASN A 231 13.64 7.21 -19.89
N THR A 232 13.22 7.22 -18.62
CA THR A 232 13.28 8.39 -17.75
C THR A 232 13.88 7.97 -16.41
N PRO A 233 15.02 8.52 -15.99
CA PRO A 233 15.69 8.10 -14.75
C PRO A 233 15.03 8.66 -13.49
N VAL A 234 14.21 9.71 -13.58
CA VAL A 234 13.53 10.33 -12.43
C VAL A 234 12.02 10.21 -12.55
N LEU A 235 11.38 9.77 -11.47
CA LEU A 235 9.93 9.81 -11.32
C LEU A 235 9.57 10.64 -10.09
N VAL A 236 8.78 11.70 -10.27
CA VAL A 236 8.15 12.44 -9.18
C VAL A 236 6.75 11.87 -8.97
N ALA A 237 6.47 11.38 -7.77
CA ALA A 237 5.23 10.68 -7.47
C ALA A 237 4.67 11.05 -6.10
N THR A 238 3.37 10.85 -5.95
CA THR A 238 2.72 10.81 -4.64
C THR A 238 2.66 9.38 -4.13
N ASP A 239 2.36 9.19 -2.85
CA ASP A 239 2.16 7.88 -2.26
C ASP A 239 1.17 7.00 -3.03
N VAL A 240 0.11 7.58 -3.56
CA VAL A 240 -0.90 6.84 -4.33
C VAL A 240 -0.32 6.27 -5.64
N ALA A 241 0.62 6.99 -6.26
CA ALA A 241 1.17 6.62 -7.56
C ALA A 241 2.37 5.66 -7.49
N ALA A 242 3.10 5.63 -6.37
CA ALA A 242 4.35 4.87 -6.24
C ALA A 242 4.28 3.71 -5.24
N ARG A 243 3.20 3.59 -4.46
CA ARG A 243 3.04 2.51 -3.50
C ARG A 243 2.65 1.19 -4.14
N GLY A 244 3.11 0.11 -3.48
CA GLY A 244 2.83 -1.26 -3.92
C GLY A 244 3.48 -1.62 -5.25
N LEU A 245 4.01 -0.65 -6.00
CA LEU A 245 4.60 -0.91 -7.29
C LEU A 245 5.96 -1.58 -7.14
N ASP A 246 6.13 -2.67 -7.85
CA ASP A 246 7.44 -3.23 -8.10
C ASP A 246 8.10 -2.43 -9.22
N ILE A 247 8.92 -1.47 -8.81
CA ILE A 247 9.72 -0.67 -9.73
C ILE A 247 11.15 -1.21 -9.60
N PRO A 248 11.65 -1.88 -10.63
CA PRO A 248 12.98 -2.48 -10.56
C PRO A 248 14.06 -1.41 -10.48
N ALA A 249 15.12 -1.71 -9.69
CA ALA A 249 16.38 -0.98 -9.66
C ALA A 249 16.30 0.51 -9.27
N VAL A 250 15.38 0.90 -8.38
CA VAL A 250 15.43 2.24 -7.76
C VAL A 250 16.65 2.30 -6.83
N LYS A 251 17.59 3.19 -7.13
CA LYS A 251 18.82 3.39 -6.37
C LYS A 251 18.63 4.40 -5.25
N LEU A 252 17.88 5.46 -5.52
CA LEU A 252 17.67 6.56 -4.61
C LEU A 252 16.18 6.88 -4.45
N VAL A 253 15.74 7.01 -3.22
CA VAL A 253 14.44 7.58 -2.86
C VAL A 253 14.67 8.94 -2.22
N ILE A 254 14.00 9.99 -2.71
CA ILE A 254 14.01 11.32 -2.09
C ILE A 254 12.61 11.63 -1.57
N ASN A 255 12.47 11.78 -0.25
CA ASN A 255 11.26 12.36 0.34
C ASN A 255 11.39 13.88 0.31
N CYS A 256 10.95 14.52 -0.78
CA CYS A 256 10.89 15.97 -0.89
C CYS A 256 9.91 16.56 0.13
N THR A 257 8.82 15.85 0.41
CA THR A 257 7.90 16.17 1.49
C THR A 257 7.80 14.96 2.42
N PHE A 258 7.92 15.19 3.73
CA PHE A 258 7.74 14.12 4.70
C PHE A 258 6.29 13.57 4.60
N PRO A 259 6.07 12.27 4.69
CA PRO A 259 4.74 11.69 4.61
C PRO A 259 3.89 12.01 5.85
N LEU A 260 2.60 11.76 5.76
CA LEU A 260 1.67 12.03 6.87
C LEU A 260 1.92 11.11 8.07
N THR A 261 2.47 9.92 7.85
CA THR A 261 2.78 8.95 8.90
C THR A 261 4.19 8.38 8.73
N VAL A 262 4.75 7.87 9.80
CA VAL A 262 6.06 7.22 9.78
C VAL A 262 5.99 5.84 9.11
N GLU A 263 4.83 5.20 9.12
CA GLU A 263 4.55 3.98 8.35
C GLU A 263 4.72 4.25 6.85
N ASP A 264 4.17 5.38 6.39
CA ASP A 264 4.33 5.84 5.02
C ASP A 264 5.78 6.12 4.66
N TYR A 265 6.54 6.67 5.60
CA TYR A 265 7.98 6.85 5.44
C TYR A 265 8.69 5.51 5.17
N VAL A 266 8.43 4.49 5.98
CA VAL A 266 9.04 3.16 5.79
C VAL A 266 8.63 2.55 4.45
N HIS A 267 7.36 2.67 4.07
CA HIS A 267 6.88 2.20 2.77
C HIS A 267 7.53 2.93 1.58
N ARG A 268 7.77 4.25 1.69
CA ARG A 268 8.44 5.03 0.65
C ARG A 268 9.89 4.62 0.48
N ILE A 269 10.66 4.60 1.55
CA ILE A 269 12.07 4.24 1.48
C ILE A 269 12.26 2.77 1.06
N GLY A 270 11.31 1.89 1.38
CA GLY A 270 11.27 0.50 0.92
C GLY A 270 11.02 0.35 -0.59
N ARG A 271 10.97 1.44 -1.38
CA ARG A 271 11.02 1.35 -2.85
C ARG A 271 12.45 1.12 -3.35
N THR A 272 13.46 1.43 -2.56
CA THR A 272 14.86 1.03 -2.80
C THR A 272 15.28 -0.13 -1.88
N GLY A 273 16.50 -0.61 -1.96
CA GLY A 273 17.01 -1.70 -1.11
C GLY A 273 16.33 -3.05 -1.33
N ARG A 274 15.80 -3.32 -2.54
CA ARG A 274 15.04 -4.53 -2.88
C ARG A 274 15.91 -5.60 -3.52
N ALA A 275 15.42 -6.85 -3.46
CA ALA A 275 16.06 -8.02 -4.05
C ALA A 275 17.53 -8.21 -3.61
N GLY A 276 17.83 -7.94 -2.33
CA GLY A 276 19.16 -8.09 -1.77
C GLY A 276 20.16 -6.99 -2.14
N LYS A 277 19.73 -5.93 -2.84
CA LYS A 277 20.56 -4.78 -3.19
C LYS A 277 20.51 -3.72 -2.10
N ASP A 278 21.58 -2.90 -2.03
CA ASP A 278 21.60 -1.73 -1.17
C ASP A 278 20.81 -0.57 -1.78
N GLY A 279 20.32 0.32 -0.92
CA GLY A 279 19.53 1.48 -1.31
C GLY A 279 19.92 2.73 -0.52
N LEU A 280 19.59 3.89 -1.08
CA LEU A 280 19.76 5.19 -0.42
C LEU A 280 18.40 5.89 -0.34
N ALA A 281 18.08 6.43 0.84
CA ALA A 281 16.92 7.28 1.04
C ALA A 281 17.36 8.61 1.65
N ILE A 282 16.96 9.72 1.04
CA ILE A 282 17.23 11.08 1.53
C ILE A 282 15.89 11.74 1.83
N THR A 283 15.76 12.33 3.02
CA THR A 283 14.54 12.94 3.48
C THR A 283 14.77 14.40 3.85
N LEU A 284 14.05 15.30 3.19
CA LEU A 284 14.04 16.72 3.50
C LEU A 284 12.96 16.98 4.57
N PHE A 285 13.38 17.11 5.81
CA PHE A 285 12.53 17.34 6.96
C PHE A 285 12.47 18.84 7.29
N THR A 286 11.29 19.35 7.63
CA THR A 286 11.09 20.76 7.96
C THR A 286 10.41 20.92 9.32
N GLU A 287 10.33 22.14 9.83
CA GLU A 287 9.58 22.47 11.06
C GLU A 287 8.10 22.07 10.98
N HIS A 288 7.51 22.06 9.77
CA HIS A 288 6.12 21.63 9.56
C HIS A 288 5.91 20.14 9.86
N ASP A 289 6.97 19.35 9.79
CA ASP A 289 6.96 17.91 9.99
C ASP A 289 7.26 17.52 11.46
N LYS A 290 7.50 18.49 12.35
CA LYS A 290 7.93 18.29 13.75
C LYS A 290 7.08 17.30 14.56
N ALA A 291 5.80 17.18 14.25
CA ALA A 291 4.91 16.23 14.92
C ALA A 291 5.32 14.77 14.72
N GLN A 292 6.10 14.48 13.68
CA GLN A 292 6.59 13.15 13.31
C GLN A 292 8.06 12.89 13.74
N SER A 293 8.73 13.88 14.33
CA SER A 293 10.16 13.78 14.68
C SER A 293 10.46 12.60 15.58
N GLY A 294 9.72 12.43 16.68
CA GLY A 294 9.94 11.33 17.62
C GLY A 294 9.76 9.95 16.99
N ALA A 295 8.73 9.78 16.16
CA ALA A 295 8.47 8.53 15.45
C ALA A 295 9.58 8.22 14.41
N LEU A 296 10.03 9.24 13.66
CA LEU A 296 11.15 9.11 12.73
C LEU A 296 12.46 8.75 13.44
N ILE A 297 12.77 9.42 14.56
CA ILE A 297 13.96 9.12 15.37
C ILE A 297 13.96 7.65 15.81
N ASN A 298 12.81 7.11 16.23
CA ASN A 298 12.70 5.71 16.62
C ASN A 298 12.99 4.76 15.44
N VAL A 299 12.49 5.06 14.26
CA VAL A 299 12.76 4.26 13.04
C VAL A 299 14.25 4.29 12.68
N LEU A 300 14.88 5.48 12.72
CA LEU A 300 16.32 5.63 12.45
C LEU A 300 17.16 4.82 13.44
N LYS A 301 16.88 4.95 14.74
CA LYS A 301 17.58 4.19 15.81
C LYS A 301 17.37 2.68 15.64
N ALA A 302 16.16 2.23 15.37
CA ALA A 302 15.85 0.81 15.18
C ALA A 302 16.56 0.20 13.96
N ALA A 303 16.93 1.03 12.99
CA ALA A 303 17.69 0.65 11.81
C ALA A 303 19.21 0.95 11.91
N ASN A 304 19.70 1.32 13.09
CA ASN A 304 21.09 1.75 13.33
C ASN A 304 21.55 2.87 12.37
N GLN A 305 20.65 3.80 12.05
CA GLN A 305 20.98 4.94 11.20
C GLN A 305 21.28 6.19 12.03
N PRO A 306 22.14 7.10 11.53
CA PRO A 306 22.47 8.33 12.24
C PRO A 306 21.22 9.23 12.40
N VAL A 307 21.10 9.83 13.57
CA VAL A 307 20.04 10.81 13.87
C VAL A 307 20.68 12.19 13.91
N PRO A 308 20.30 13.10 13.01
CA PRO A 308 20.84 14.46 13.00
C PRO A 308 20.48 15.24 14.28
N ASP A 309 21.42 16.05 14.80
CA ASP A 309 21.18 16.88 15.99
C ASP A 309 20.05 17.89 15.76
N GLU A 310 19.91 18.40 14.54
CA GLU A 310 18.82 19.31 14.15
C GLU A 310 17.46 18.63 14.29
N LEU A 311 17.35 17.34 13.98
CA LEU A 311 16.10 16.58 14.13
C LEU A 311 15.75 16.40 15.62
N LEU A 312 16.74 16.22 16.49
CA LEU A 312 16.54 16.08 17.93
C LEU A 312 15.95 17.35 18.56
N LYS A 313 16.22 18.54 17.99
CA LYS A 313 15.66 19.82 18.47
C LYS A 313 14.13 19.88 18.37
N PHE A 314 13.50 19.10 17.51
CA PHE A 314 12.03 19.03 17.40
C PHE A 314 11.38 18.13 18.46
N GLY A 315 12.18 17.44 19.27
CA GLY A 315 11.74 16.56 20.35
C GLY A 315 11.63 15.09 19.93
N THR A 316 11.68 14.23 20.96
CA THR A 316 11.69 12.77 20.81
C THR A 316 10.36 12.13 21.19
N THR A 317 9.37 12.93 21.62
CA THR A 317 8.09 12.43 22.12
C THR A 317 7.23 11.92 20.96
N VAL A 318 6.81 10.67 21.06
CA VAL A 318 5.79 10.12 20.15
C VAL A 318 4.42 10.38 20.77
N LYS A 319 3.60 11.20 20.12
CA LYS A 319 2.20 11.35 20.53
C LYS A 319 1.49 10.02 20.29
N LYS A 320 0.99 9.38 21.37
CA LYS A 320 0.11 8.22 21.22
C LYS A 320 -1.12 8.66 20.44
N LYS A 321 -1.39 8.04 19.31
CA LYS A 321 -2.64 8.27 18.56
C LYS A 321 -3.80 7.83 19.45
N ALA A 322 -4.80 8.67 19.63
CA ALA A 322 -6.00 8.32 20.39
C ALA A 322 -6.84 7.27 19.65
N HIS A 323 -6.69 7.16 18.32
CA HIS A 323 -7.37 6.17 17.51
C HIS A 323 -6.58 5.94 16.20
N ASP A 324 -6.23 4.70 15.89
CA ASP A 324 -5.38 4.35 14.75
C ASP A 324 -6.01 4.68 13.38
N ALA A 325 -7.35 4.64 13.28
CA ALA A 325 -8.06 4.95 12.04
C ALA A 325 -8.22 6.46 11.75
N TYR A 326 -8.22 7.31 12.80
CA TYR A 326 -8.48 8.76 12.68
C TYR A 326 -7.27 9.63 13.02
N GLY A 327 -6.17 9.03 13.45
CA GLY A 327 -4.92 9.74 13.76
C GLY A 327 -5.04 10.79 14.85
N ALA A 328 -4.25 11.87 14.73
CA ALA A 328 -4.18 12.95 15.72
C ALA A 328 -5.45 13.82 15.80
N PHE A 329 -6.38 13.68 14.86
CA PHE A 329 -7.63 14.45 14.80
C PHE A 329 -8.81 13.76 15.48
N PHE A 330 -8.63 12.53 15.98
CA PHE A 330 -9.69 11.85 16.71
C PHE A 330 -9.95 12.54 18.07
N LYS A 331 -11.18 13.03 18.27
CA LYS A 331 -11.69 13.44 19.59
C LYS A 331 -12.43 12.27 20.20
N ASN A 332 -11.98 11.81 21.36
CA ASN A 332 -12.75 10.87 22.16
C ASN A 332 -14.09 11.54 22.52
N VAL A 333 -15.16 11.11 21.87
CA VAL A 333 -16.51 11.51 22.27
C VAL A 333 -16.90 10.60 23.42
N ASP A 334 -17.09 11.19 24.58
CA ASP A 334 -17.60 10.49 25.76
C ASP A 334 -19.03 10.04 25.48
N THR A 335 -19.17 8.76 25.11
CA THR A 335 -20.47 8.15 24.76
C THR A 335 -21.41 8.02 25.96
N THR A 336 -20.96 8.33 27.18
CA THR A 336 -21.79 8.32 28.39
C THR A 336 -22.57 9.65 28.55
N LYS A 337 -22.21 10.70 27.84
CA LYS A 337 -22.94 11.97 27.86
C LYS A 337 -24.14 11.90 26.93
N LYS A 338 -25.35 11.92 27.52
CA LYS A 338 -26.61 12.08 26.78
C LYS A 338 -26.61 13.43 26.05
N ALA A 339 -26.98 13.42 24.77
CA ALA A 339 -27.15 14.63 23.98
C ALA A 339 -28.15 15.57 24.66
N THR A 340 -27.73 16.75 25.03
CA THR A 340 -28.61 17.84 25.48
C THR A 340 -29.24 18.50 24.25
N LYS A 341 -30.57 18.54 24.23
CA LYS A 341 -31.34 19.23 23.19
C LYS A 341 -31.03 20.73 23.28
N ILE A 342 -30.39 21.26 22.24
CA ILE A 342 -30.21 22.72 22.11
C ILE A 342 -31.51 23.28 21.50
N THR A 343 -32.29 24.02 22.26
CA THR A 343 -33.38 24.84 21.75
C THR A 343 -32.79 26.21 21.41
N PHE A 344 -32.97 26.63 20.18
CA PHE A 344 -32.70 28.00 19.76
C PHE A 344 -33.97 28.83 20.06
N ASP A 345 -33.87 29.86 20.91
CA ASP A 345 -34.85 30.91 21.07
C ASP A 345 -34.75 31.92 19.96
#